data_0eac1bc6c3c4f736a6b087bcd57df7f2
#
_entry.id   0eac1bc6c3c4f736a6b087bcd57df7f2
#
_cell.length_a   1.000
_cell.length_b   1.000
_cell.length_c   1.000
_cell.angle_alpha   90.00
_cell.angle_beta   90.00
_cell.angle_gamma   90.00
#
_symmetry.space_group_name_H-M   'P 1'
#
loop_
_entity.id
_entity.type
_entity.pdbx_description
1 polymer ?
#
loop_
_entity_poly.entity_id
_entity_poly.type
_entity_poly.pdbx_seq_one_letter_code
_entity_poly.pdbx_strand_id
1 'polypeptide(L)'
;MSIKFEQVSHTYAKNTPFQYIALKDVDFAIEKGSFTAIIGHTGSGKSTLIQHINGLILPTSGVVTVNDFVVDANHLPKVLRPLRQMAGLVFQFPEYQLFEDSVEKDIIFGPKNFGVDEETAKQKAKEALAMVKMDESYLEKSPFDLSGGQKRRIAIAGILVMEPDILVLDEPTAGLDPQGAKEMMELFKALNDQGKTVIIVTHDMNQVLNYCDHAVVMNKGEIIKTGTVDEIFKDPEYLETLSIDLPIMTHFIHELNKNGFDIDPSIKDLDILIKAIGGK
;
A
#
# COMPACT_ATOMS: atom_id res chain seq x y z
N MET A 1 16.05 -8.81 -2.68
CA MET A 1 15.29 -8.04 -1.68
C MET A 1 15.25 -6.60 -2.14
N SER A 2 14.10 -5.97 -2.05
CA SER A 2 13.93 -4.55 -2.39
C SER A 2 13.95 -3.68 -1.14
N ILE A 3 13.40 -4.19 -0.04
CA ILE A 3 13.31 -3.47 1.24
C ILE A 3 13.65 -4.45 2.36
N LYS A 4 14.44 -3.99 3.34
CA LYS A 4 14.82 -4.76 4.52
C LYS A 4 14.73 -3.88 5.76
N PHE A 5 14.04 -4.37 6.78
CA PHE A 5 14.02 -3.80 8.12
C PHE A 5 14.88 -4.66 9.03
N GLU A 6 15.80 -4.04 9.78
CA GLU A 6 16.74 -4.71 10.69
C GLU A 6 16.66 -4.05 12.07
N GLN A 7 16.04 -4.73 13.02
CA GLN A 7 15.83 -4.29 14.40
C GLN A 7 15.25 -2.87 14.52
N VAL A 8 14.29 -2.56 13.65
CA VAL A 8 13.73 -1.22 13.55
C VAL A 8 12.74 -0.95 14.67
N SER A 9 13.03 0.06 15.46
CA SER A 9 12.08 0.59 16.45
C SER A 9 11.79 2.06 16.18
N HIS A 10 10.55 2.49 16.45
CA HIS A 10 10.17 3.90 16.36
C HIS A 10 9.33 4.34 17.55
N THR A 11 9.76 5.43 18.18
CA THR A 11 9.09 6.02 19.34
C THR A 11 8.77 7.47 19.04
N TYR A 12 7.47 7.80 18.99
CA TYR A 12 7.01 9.19 18.90
C TYR A 12 7.18 9.90 20.23
N ALA A 13 7.46 11.21 20.17
CA ALA A 13 7.58 12.09 21.34
C ALA A 13 8.49 11.51 22.44
N LYS A 14 9.63 10.92 22.04
CA LYS A 14 10.61 10.30 22.94
C LYS A 14 11.02 11.27 24.07
N ASN A 15 11.14 10.77 25.28
CA ASN A 15 11.49 11.52 26.48
C ASN A 15 10.44 12.60 26.89
N THR A 16 9.19 12.44 26.50
CA THR A 16 8.08 13.27 26.95
C THR A 16 6.99 12.44 27.62
N PRO A 17 6.06 13.04 28.39
CA PRO A 17 4.90 12.32 28.94
C PRO A 17 3.96 11.70 27.89
N PHE A 18 4.08 12.14 26.64
CA PHE A 18 3.27 11.64 25.49
C PHE A 18 4.02 10.61 24.65
N GLN A 19 5.08 10.00 25.20
CA GLN A 19 5.85 9.00 24.51
C GLN A 19 4.97 7.80 24.12
N TYR A 20 5.06 7.42 22.83
CA TYR A 20 4.35 6.29 22.28
C TYR A 20 5.29 5.45 21.41
N ILE A 21 5.41 4.16 21.72
CA ILE A 21 6.22 3.21 20.95
C ILE A 21 5.32 2.65 19.84
N ALA A 22 5.63 3.01 18.60
CA ALA A 22 4.86 2.61 17.43
C ALA A 22 5.41 1.37 16.74
N LEU A 23 6.74 1.16 16.78
CA LEU A 23 7.41 -0.03 16.27
C LEU A 23 8.41 -0.55 17.30
N LYS A 24 8.52 -1.88 17.41
CA LYS A 24 9.40 -2.58 18.35
C LYS A 24 10.16 -3.68 17.64
N ASP A 25 11.47 -3.48 17.51
CA ASP A 25 12.45 -4.46 17.00
C ASP A 25 11.95 -5.22 15.76
N VAL A 26 11.48 -4.46 14.76
CA VAL A 26 10.88 -4.99 13.55
C VAL A 26 11.98 -5.52 12.62
N ASP A 27 11.88 -6.81 12.29
CA ASP A 27 12.75 -7.51 11.34
C ASP A 27 11.91 -8.19 10.26
N PHE A 28 12.03 -7.75 9.01
CA PHE A 28 11.43 -8.42 7.85
C PHE A 28 11.98 -7.87 6.54
N ALA A 29 11.64 -8.54 5.44
CA ALA A 29 12.06 -8.09 4.10
C ALA A 29 10.90 -8.20 3.10
N ILE A 30 10.94 -7.34 2.08
CA ILE A 30 10.04 -7.35 0.94
C ILE A 30 10.86 -7.61 -0.32
N GLU A 31 10.43 -8.58 -1.11
CA GLU A 31 11.10 -8.95 -2.36
C GLU A 31 10.81 -7.92 -3.47
N LYS A 32 11.79 -7.74 -4.36
CA LYS A 32 11.62 -6.87 -5.52
C LYS A 32 10.55 -7.44 -6.46
N GLY A 33 9.64 -6.59 -6.91
CA GLY A 33 8.56 -6.96 -7.83
C GLY A 33 7.42 -7.72 -7.16
N SER A 34 7.40 -7.88 -5.81
CA SER A 34 6.27 -8.46 -5.11
C SER A 34 5.13 -7.46 -4.92
N PHE A 35 3.91 -7.98 -4.79
CA PHE A 35 2.77 -7.24 -4.26
C PHE A 35 2.51 -7.70 -2.83
N THR A 36 2.91 -6.89 -1.86
CA THR A 36 2.90 -7.24 -0.43
C THR A 36 1.86 -6.44 0.32
N ALA A 37 0.97 -7.11 1.06
CA ALA A 37 0.05 -6.48 1.99
C ALA A 37 0.66 -6.34 3.38
N ILE A 38 0.41 -5.21 4.06
CA ILE A 38 0.67 -5.02 5.49
C ILE A 38 -0.69 -4.94 6.17
N ILE A 39 -1.01 -5.94 6.99
CA ILE A 39 -2.30 -6.09 7.64
C ILE A 39 -2.17 -6.09 9.17
N GLY A 40 -3.26 -5.79 9.87
CA GLY A 40 -3.32 -5.73 11.32
C GLY A 40 -4.37 -4.71 11.79
N HIS A 41 -4.76 -4.76 13.05
CA HIS A 41 -5.76 -3.85 13.61
C HIS A 41 -5.30 -2.37 13.57
N THR A 42 -6.24 -1.45 13.74
CA THR A 42 -5.94 -0.01 13.86
C THR A 42 -5.00 0.24 15.04
N GLY A 43 -3.94 1.03 14.82
CA GLY A 43 -2.92 1.30 15.84
C GLY A 43 -1.84 0.21 15.97
N SER A 44 -1.81 -0.81 15.09
CA SER A 44 -0.73 -1.83 15.13
C SER A 44 0.62 -1.35 14.62
N GLY A 45 0.74 -0.13 14.05
CA GLY A 45 2.00 0.46 13.59
C GLY A 45 2.19 0.50 12.07
N LYS A 46 1.21 0.05 11.27
CA LYS A 46 1.31 -0.07 9.80
C LYS A 46 1.72 1.23 9.11
N SER A 47 1.00 2.32 9.35
CA SER A 47 1.30 3.62 8.72
C SER A 47 2.68 4.15 9.16
N THR A 48 3.08 3.90 10.40
CA THR A 48 4.43 4.21 10.86
C THR A 48 5.48 3.39 10.09
N LEU A 49 5.24 2.09 9.92
CA LEU A 49 6.16 1.20 9.21
C LEU A 49 6.42 1.67 7.78
N ILE A 50 5.36 1.94 7.01
CA ILE A 50 5.49 2.32 5.59
C ILE A 50 6.16 3.68 5.40
N GLN A 51 6.02 4.61 6.34
CA GLN A 51 6.65 5.93 6.27
C GLN A 51 8.19 5.88 6.40
N HIS A 52 8.75 4.79 6.91
CA HIS A 52 10.20 4.58 6.91
C HIS A 52 10.73 4.22 5.53
N ILE A 53 9.92 3.60 4.65
CA ILE A 53 10.34 3.11 3.33
C ILE A 53 10.79 4.26 2.43
N ASN A 54 10.14 5.42 2.48
CA ASN A 54 10.54 6.60 1.71
C ASN A 54 11.28 7.66 2.54
N GLY A 55 11.67 7.30 3.78
CA GLY A 55 12.36 8.19 4.69
C GLY A 55 11.54 9.43 5.09
N LEU A 56 10.21 9.32 5.14
CA LEU A 56 9.36 10.40 5.66
C LEU A 56 9.59 10.59 7.15
N ILE A 57 9.73 9.48 7.87
CA ILE A 57 10.21 9.43 9.24
C ILE A 57 11.45 8.55 9.33
N LEU A 58 12.31 8.84 10.31
CA LEU A 58 13.51 8.05 10.57
C LEU A 58 13.28 7.12 11.76
N PRO A 59 13.85 5.91 11.76
CA PRO A 59 13.75 5.02 12.91
C PRO A 59 14.43 5.63 14.14
N THR A 60 13.96 5.28 15.33
CA THR A 60 14.63 5.65 16.59
C THR A 60 15.86 4.77 16.85
N SER A 61 15.82 3.52 16.37
CA SER A 61 16.92 2.56 16.34
C SER A 61 16.70 1.55 15.21
N GLY A 62 17.77 0.84 14.84
CA GLY A 62 17.73 -0.09 13.72
C GLY A 62 17.95 0.61 12.36
N VAL A 63 17.82 -0.16 11.29
CA VAL A 63 18.13 0.29 9.93
C VAL A 63 17.07 -0.21 8.97
N VAL A 64 16.64 0.66 8.06
CA VAL A 64 15.82 0.30 6.89
C VAL A 64 16.67 0.44 5.64
N THR A 65 16.86 -0.64 4.92
CA THR A 65 17.52 -0.63 3.61
C THR A 65 16.45 -0.71 2.52
N VAL A 66 16.51 0.23 1.56
CA VAL A 66 15.59 0.29 0.42
C VAL A 66 16.43 0.33 -0.86
N ASN A 67 16.53 -0.78 -1.56
CA ASN A 67 17.53 -1.01 -2.60
C ASN A 67 18.93 -0.66 -2.08
N ASP A 68 19.56 0.39 -2.64
CA ASP A 68 20.91 0.85 -2.25
C ASP A 68 20.88 1.96 -1.18
N PHE A 69 19.69 2.37 -0.73
CA PHE A 69 19.55 3.44 0.26
C PHE A 69 19.42 2.87 1.67
N VAL A 70 20.15 3.48 2.59
CA VAL A 70 20.10 3.16 4.02
C VAL A 70 19.42 4.31 4.76
N VAL A 71 18.41 3.99 5.55
CA VAL A 71 17.64 4.93 6.36
C VAL A 71 17.81 4.54 7.84
N ASP A 72 18.47 5.39 8.59
CA ASP A 72 18.66 5.23 10.04
C ASP A 72 18.49 6.57 10.78
N ALA A 73 18.65 6.56 12.10
CA ALA A 73 18.48 7.73 12.94
C ALA A 73 19.43 8.91 12.60
N ASN A 74 20.51 8.66 11.88
CA ASN A 74 21.57 9.63 11.58
C ASN A 74 21.46 10.24 10.17
N HIS A 75 20.61 9.67 9.30
CA HIS A 75 20.48 10.17 7.92
C HIS A 75 19.64 11.46 7.88
N LEU A 76 20.25 12.50 7.28
CA LEU A 76 19.58 13.78 7.11
C LEU A 76 18.57 13.73 5.95
N PRO A 77 17.40 14.37 6.09
CA PRO A 77 16.37 14.38 5.05
C PRO A 77 16.83 14.77 3.65
N LYS A 78 17.84 15.66 3.55
CA LYS A 78 18.36 16.13 2.25
C LYS A 78 19.00 15.02 1.40
N VAL A 79 19.51 13.95 2.00
CA VAL A 79 20.10 12.81 1.28
C VAL A 79 19.04 11.76 0.90
N LEU A 80 17.81 11.93 1.36
CA LEU A 80 16.68 11.02 1.08
C LEU A 80 15.88 11.43 -0.18
N ARG A 81 16.26 12.54 -0.84
CA ARG A 81 15.52 13.01 -2.04
C ARG A 81 15.49 11.96 -3.17
N PRO A 82 16.59 11.31 -3.56
CA PRO A 82 16.55 10.23 -4.56
C PRO A 82 15.71 9.02 -4.11
N LEU A 83 15.75 8.67 -2.81
CA LEU A 83 14.89 7.62 -2.25
C LEU A 83 13.40 7.95 -2.46
N ARG A 84 13.00 9.19 -2.21
CA ARG A 84 11.60 9.64 -2.38
C ARG A 84 11.13 9.67 -3.82
N GLN A 85 12.04 9.83 -4.77
CA GLN A 85 11.74 9.68 -6.20
C GLN A 85 11.48 8.22 -6.56
N MET A 86 12.29 7.30 -6.00
CA MET A 86 12.22 5.87 -6.27
C MET A 86 11.06 5.19 -5.52
N ALA A 87 10.75 5.63 -4.29
CA ALA A 87 9.70 5.07 -3.44
C ALA A 87 8.56 6.08 -3.26
N GLY A 88 7.54 5.99 -4.12
CA GLY A 88 6.33 6.79 -4.05
C GLY A 88 5.42 6.32 -2.91
N LEU A 89 4.91 7.27 -2.12
CA LEU A 89 3.99 7.00 -1.01
C LEU A 89 2.65 7.71 -1.27
N VAL A 90 1.59 6.93 -1.37
CA VAL A 90 0.20 7.39 -1.44
C VAL A 90 -0.39 7.26 -0.03
N PHE A 91 -0.74 8.39 0.59
CA PHE A 91 -1.38 8.42 1.90
C PHE A 91 -2.87 8.05 1.84
N GLN A 92 -3.42 7.73 2.98
CA GLN A 92 -4.87 7.66 3.15
C GLN A 92 -5.50 9.03 2.81
N PHE A 93 -6.54 9.03 1.95
CA PHE A 93 -7.17 10.26 1.44
C PHE A 93 -6.19 11.21 0.73
N PRO A 94 -5.49 10.76 -0.32
CA PRO A 94 -4.45 11.55 -0.99
C PRO A 94 -5.02 12.80 -1.67
N GLU A 95 -6.35 12.85 -1.93
CA GLU A 95 -7.08 14.00 -2.46
C GLU A 95 -6.98 15.27 -1.62
N TYR A 96 -6.68 15.16 -0.34
CA TYR A 96 -6.44 16.33 0.53
C TYR A 96 -5.06 16.97 0.33
N GLN A 97 -4.20 16.34 -0.47
CA GLN A 97 -2.88 16.87 -0.80
C GLN A 97 -2.85 17.72 -2.06
N LEU A 98 -3.97 17.81 -2.78
CA LEU A 98 -4.11 18.69 -3.95
C LEU A 98 -4.19 20.15 -3.50
N PHE A 99 -3.38 21.01 -4.09
CA PHE A 99 -3.25 22.42 -3.64
C PHE A 99 -3.09 23.42 -4.78
N GLU A 100 -2.82 22.97 -6.00
CA GLU A 100 -2.62 23.83 -7.16
C GLU A 100 -3.97 24.28 -7.78
N ASP A 101 -3.92 25.29 -8.62
CA ASP A 101 -5.10 25.86 -9.30
C ASP A 101 -5.58 25.02 -10.49
N SER A 102 -4.73 24.12 -11.02
CA SER A 102 -5.08 23.17 -12.09
C SER A 102 -4.48 21.79 -11.86
N VAL A 103 -5.17 20.77 -12.40
CA VAL A 103 -4.74 19.36 -12.36
C VAL A 103 -3.34 19.20 -12.97
N GLU A 104 -3.06 19.86 -14.09
CA GLU A 104 -1.73 19.80 -14.72
C GLU A 104 -0.65 20.24 -13.74
N LYS A 105 -0.85 21.39 -13.05
CA LYS A 105 0.14 21.92 -12.12
C LYS A 105 0.36 21.02 -10.92
N ASP A 106 -0.70 20.43 -10.35
CA ASP A 106 -0.57 19.46 -9.28
C ASP A 106 0.26 18.25 -9.71
N ILE A 107 -0.01 17.67 -10.89
CA ILE A 107 0.70 16.47 -11.35
C ILE A 107 2.17 16.80 -11.67
N ILE A 108 2.47 17.93 -12.35
CA ILE A 108 3.86 18.27 -12.71
C ILE A 108 4.67 18.82 -11.54
N PHE A 109 4.07 19.09 -10.41
CA PHE A 109 4.78 19.65 -9.24
C PHE A 109 5.95 18.79 -8.78
N GLY A 110 5.72 17.46 -8.69
CA GLY A 110 6.79 16.51 -8.36
C GLY A 110 7.94 16.56 -9.37
N PRO A 111 7.73 16.24 -10.65
CA PRO A 111 8.76 16.26 -11.68
C PRO A 111 9.55 17.57 -11.72
N LYS A 112 8.88 18.72 -11.68
CA LYS A 112 9.56 20.03 -11.67
C LYS A 112 10.49 20.21 -10.48
N ASN A 113 10.06 19.80 -9.29
CA ASN A 113 10.90 19.82 -8.10
C ASN A 113 12.14 18.92 -8.21
N PHE A 114 12.07 17.87 -9.02
CA PHE A 114 13.21 16.98 -9.32
C PHE A 114 14.03 17.42 -10.52
N GLY A 115 13.71 18.58 -11.12
CA GLY A 115 14.51 19.21 -12.17
C GLY A 115 14.13 18.76 -13.58
N VAL A 116 12.99 18.12 -13.77
CA VAL A 116 12.44 17.81 -15.09
C VAL A 116 11.95 19.12 -15.71
N ASP A 117 12.28 19.36 -16.98
CA ASP A 117 11.79 20.52 -17.71
C ASP A 117 10.27 20.49 -17.87
N GLU A 118 9.68 21.66 -18.09
CA GLU A 118 8.23 21.81 -18.07
C GLU A 118 7.53 21.05 -19.20
N GLU A 119 8.11 21.00 -20.40
CA GLU A 119 7.49 20.29 -21.53
C GLU A 119 7.49 18.77 -21.29
N THR A 120 8.60 18.23 -20.85
CA THR A 120 8.69 16.81 -20.46
C THR A 120 7.74 16.49 -19.29
N ALA A 121 7.66 17.37 -18.29
CA ALA A 121 6.76 17.18 -17.16
C ALA A 121 5.28 17.16 -17.59
N LYS A 122 4.87 18.05 -18.51
CA LYS A 122 3.51 18.08 -19.08
C LYS A 122 3.19 16.82 -19.88
N GLN A 123 4.13 16.32 -20.68
CA GLN A 123 3.93 15.08 -21.41
C GLN A 123 3.75 13.90 -20.45
N LYS A 124 4.59 13.79 -19.43
CA LYS A 124 4.45 12.76 -18.36
C LYS A 124 3.13 12.89 -17.59
N ALA A 125 2.65 14.11 -17.37
CA ALA A 125 1.35 14.32 -16.72
C ALA A 125 0.18 13.74 -17.52
N LYS A 126 0.19 13.88 -18.86
CA LYS A 126 -0.82 13.25 -19.73
C LYS A 126 -0.79 11.73 -19.60
N GLU A 127 0.39 11.14 -19.63
CA GLU A 127 0.58 9.70 -19.48
C GLU A 127 0.10 9.20 -18.11
N ALA A 128 0.48 9.90 -17.03
CA ALA A 128 0.05 9.58 -15.68
C ALA A 128 -1.48 9.70 -15.50
N LEU A 129 -2.10 10.74 -16.14
CA LEU A 129 -3.54 10.91 -16.11
C LEU A 129 -4.26 9.77 -16.83
N ALA A 130 -3.75 9.34 -17.99
CA ALA A 130 -4.27 8.19 -18.72
C ALA A 130 -4.17 6.88 -17.91
N MET A 131 -3.07 6.67 -17.15
CA MET A 131 -2.92 5.51 -16.27
C MET A 131 -4.06 5.39 -15.25
N VAL A 132 -4.52 6.52 -14.70
CA VAL A 132 -5.63 6.56 -13.74
C VAL A 132 -7.00 6.65 -14.44
N LYS A 133 -7.08 6.36 -15.73
CA LYS A 133 -8.30 6.36 -16.55
C LYS A 133 -9.04 7.71 -16.53
N MET A 134 -8.31 8.80 -16.66
CA MET A 134 -8.85 10.15 -16.80
C MET A 134 -8.43 10.76 -18.14
N ASP A 135 -9.31 11.55 -18.73
CA ASP A 135 -9.12 12.23 -20.01
C ASP A 135 -8.26 13.48 -19.87
N GLU A 136 -7.47 13.81 -20.91
CA GLU A 136 -6.60 15.00 -20.93
C GLU A 136 -7.37 16.33 -20.71
N SER A 137 -8.67 16.39 -21.03
CA SER A 137 -9.50 17.58 -20.78
C SER A 137 -9.62 17.97 -19.30
N TYR A 138 -9.18 17.09 -18.39
CA TYR A 138 -9.12 17.40 -16.97
C TYR A 138 -7.89 18.22 -16.59
N LEU A 139 -6.83 18.28 -17.41
CA LEU A 139 -5.57 18.98 -17.07
C LEU A 139 -5.77 20.47 -16.76
N GLU A 140 -6.65 21.15 -17.49
CA GLU A 140 -6.93 22.57 -17.29
C GLU A 140 -7.95 22.85 -16.17
N LYS A 141 -8.62 21.83 -15.64
CA LYS A 141 -9.64 21.99 -14.60
C LYS A 141 -9.00 22.24 -13.25
N SER A 142 -9.71 22.99 -12.40
CA SER A 142 -9.36 23.10 -10.99
C SER A 142 -9.61 21.76 -10.29
N PRO A 143 -8.64 21.21 -9.51
CA PRO A 143 -8.88 20.02 -8.71
C PRO A 143 -10.06 20.18 -7.76
N PHE A 144 -10.31 21.40 -7.28
CA PHE A 144 -11.35 21.69 -6.27
C PHE A 144 -12.79 21.52 -6.81
N ASP A 145 -12.97 21.59 -8.14
CA ASP A 145 -14.27 21.43 -8.80
C ASP A 145 -14.61 19.97 -9.11
N LEU A 146 -13.75 19.02 -8.76
CA LEU A 146 -13.88 17.61 -9.10
C LEU A 146 -14.50 16.79 -7.96
N SER A 147 -15.09 15.64 -8.32
CA SER A 147 -15.57 14.65 -7.33
C SER A 147 -14.42 14.08 -6.51
N GLY A 148 -14.72 13.53 -5.32
CA GLY A 148 -13.71 12.91 -4.46
C GLY A 148 -12.92 11.79 -5.14
N GLY A 149 -13.60 10.93 -5.90
CA GLY A 149 -12.94 9.86 -6.67
C GLY A 149 -12.03 10.39 -7.78
N GLN A 150 -12.43 11.48 -8.47
CA GLN A 150 -11.57 12.13 -9.47
C GLN A 150 -10.35 12.79 -8.83
N LYS A 151 -10.51 13.50 -7.72
CA LYS A 151 -9.41 14.08 -6.94
C LYS A 151 -8.41 13.02 -6.52
N ARG A 152 -8.89 11.87 -6.02
CA ARG A 152 -8.03 10.75 -5.64
C ARG A 152 -7.21 10.21 -6.81
N ARG A 153 -7.82 10.01 -7.98
CA ARG A 153 -7.11 9.59 -9.19
C ARG A 153 -6.02 10.57 -9.57
N ILE A 154 -6.28 11.88 -9.49
CA ILE A 154 -5.30 12.93 -9.79
C ILE A 154 -4.15 12.90 -8.78
N ALA A 155 -4.44 12.79 -7.48
CA ALA A 155 -3.40 12.72 -6.47
C ALA A 155 -2.49 11.47 -6.67
N ILE A 156 -3.07 10.32 -7.05
CA ILE A 156 -2.30 9.12 -7.41
C ILE A 156 -1.49 9.35 -8.68
N ALA A 157 -2.05 10.01 -9.72
CA ALA A 157 -1.31 10.37 -10.93
C ALA A 157 -0.09 11.26 -10.60
N GLY A 158 -0.21 12.19 -9.63
CA GLY A 158 0.88 13.03 -9.13
C GLY A 158 2.03 12.24 -8.49
N ILE A 159 1.79 11.01 -8.03
CA ILE A 159 2.84 10.09 -7.56
C ILE A 159 3.36 9.24 -8.73
N LEU A 160 2.46 8.71 -9.58
CA LEU A 160 2.82 7.83 -10.70
C LEU A 160 3.63 8.54 -11.77
N VAL A 161 3.46 9.85 -11.96
CA VAL A 161 4.25 10.68 -12.90
C VAL A 161 5.75 10.64 -12.64
N MET A 162 6.15 10.31 -11.40
CA MET A 162 7.54 10.13 -11.00
C MET A 162 8.11 8.76 -11.39
N GLU A 163 7.26 7.85 -11.91
CA GLU A 163 7.61 6.48 -12.31
C GLU A 163 8.35 5.69 -11.20
N PRO A 164 7.87 5.70 -9.95
CA PRO A 164 8.59 5.07 -8.86
C PRO A 164 8.79 3.57 -9.10
N ASP A 165 9.90 3.00 -8.61
CA ASP A 165 10.15 1.56 -8.62
C ASP A 165 9.40 0.82 -7.52
N ILE A 166 9.14 1.54 -6.43
CA ILE A 166 8.41 1.06 -5.26
C ILE A 166 7.20 1.96 -5.05
N LEU A 167 6.01 1.37 -4.99
CA LEU A 167 4.76 2.08 -4.72
C LEU A 167 4.20 1.62 -3.37
N VAL A 168 4.10 2.55 -2.45
CA VAL A 168 3.57 2.32 -1.10
C VAL A 168 2.21 2.99 -0.99
N LEU A 169 1.19 2.24 -0.60
CA LEU A 169 -0.21 2.63 -0.64
C LEU A 169 -0.84 2.46 0.75
N ASP A 170 -1.24 3.56 1.38
CA ASP A 170 -1.94 3.53 2.67
C ASP A 170 -3.45 3.66 2.43
N GLU A 171 -4.20 2.55 2.56
CA GLU A 171 -5.66 2.47 2.37
C GLU A 171 -6.14 3.12 1.06
N PRO A 172 -5.58 2.76 -0.13
CA PRO A 172 -5.77 3.53 -1.36
C PRO A 172 -7.21 3.48 -1.89
N THR A 173 -8.02 2.53 -1.45
CA THR A 173 -9.41 2.33 -1.90
C THR A 173 -10.45 2.81 -0.89
N ALA A 174 -10.02 3.31 0.27
CA ALA A 174 -10.94 3.77 1.32
C ALA A 174 -11.86 4.87 0.80
N GLY A 175 -13.19 4.70 0.95
CA GLY A 175 -14.19 5.69 0.53
C GLY A 175 -14.49 5.72 -0.98
N LEU A 176 -13.92 4.81 -1.79
CA LEU A 176 -14.35 4.58 -3.16
C LEU A 176 -15.57 3.64 -3.20
N ASP A 177 -16.39 3.77 -4.24
CA ASP A 177 -17.39 2.77 -4.56
C ASP A 177 -16.71 1.45 -5.01
N PRO A 178 -17.43 0.31 -5.01
CA PRO A 178 -16.85 -0.99 -5.35
C PRO A 178 -16.17 -1.04 -6.73
N GLN A 179 -16.73 -0.35 -7.72
CA GLN A 179 -16.18 -0.32 -9.07
C GLN A 179 -14.88 0.50 -9.10
N GLY A 180 -14.86 1.67 -8.47
CA GLY A 180 -13.66 2.52 -8.34
C GLY A 180 -12.55 1.84 -7.56
N ALA A 181 -12.88 1.12 -6.48
CA ALA A 181 -11.93 0.33 -5.71
C ALA A 181 -11.30 -0.78 -6.56
N LYS A 182 -12.12 -1.53 -7.31
CA LYS A 182 -11.65 -2.58 -8.22
C LYS A 182 -10.71 -2.01 -9.29
N GLU A 183 -11.11 -0.94 -9.97
CA GLU A 183 -10.29 -0.31 -11.02
C GLU A 183 -8.95 0.19 -10.49
N MET A 184 -8.92 0.68 -9.25
CA MET A 184 -7.70 1.13 -8.62
C MET A 184 -6.77 -0.04 -8.28
N MET A 185 -7.31 -1.14 -7.76
CA MET A 185 -6.52 -2.34 -7.48
C MET A 185 -5.99 -2.99 -8.76
N GLU A 186 -6.77 -3.01 -9.84
CA GLU A 186 -6.33 -3.46 -11.17
C GLU A 186 -5.17 -2.61 -11.71
N LEU A 187 -5.21 -1.28 -11.51
CA LEU A 187 -4.10 -0.40 -11.86
C LEU A 187 -2.82 -0.78 -11.10
N PHE A 188 -2.91 -0.96 -9.78
CA PHE A 188 -1.75 -1.33 -8.97
C PHE A 188 -1.21 -2.72 -9.33
N LYS A 189 -2.10 -3.67 -9.64
CA LYS A 189 -1.69 -5.00 -10.13
C LYS A 189 -0.99 -4.90 -11.48
N ALA A 190 -1.50 -4.10 -12.41
CA ALA A 190 -0.86 -3.89 -13.71
C ALA A 190 0.54 -3.25 -13.57
N LEU A 191 0.75 -2.33 -12.62
CA LEU A 191 2.07 -1.78 -12.31
C LEU A 191 3.00 -2.85 -11.69
N ASN A 192 2.48 -3.70 -10.82
CA ASN A 192 3.23 -4.82 -10.26
C ASN A 192 3.64 -5.83 -11.35
N ASP A 193 2.73 -6.18 -12.27
CA ASP A 193 3.01 -7.08 -13.39
C ASP A 193 4.08 -6.53 -14.36
N GLN A 194 4.29 -5.20 -14.36
CA GLN A 194 5.40 -4.53 -15.04
C GLN A 194 6.72 -4.57 -14.24
N GLY A 195 6.75 -5.26 -13.10
CA GLY A 195 7.93 -5.44 -12.25
C GLY A 195 8.11 -4.40 -11.15
N LYS A 196 7.15 -3.50 -10.93
CA LYS A 196 7.17 -2.57 -9.78
C LYS A 196 6.92 -3.33 -8.48
N THR A 197 7.59 -2.94 -7.41
CA THR A 197 7.29 -3.44 -6.06
C THR A 197 6.09 -2.64 -5.52
N VAL A 198 5.02 -3.32 -5.14
CA VAL A 198 3.82 -2.68 -4.60
C VAL A 198 3.61 -3.13 -3.16
N ILE A 199 3.39 -2.17 -2.28
CA ILE A 199 3.11 -2.40 -0.86
C ILE A 199 1.78 -1.72 -0.55
N ILE A 200 0.82 -2.47 -0.03
CA ILE A 200 -0.49 -1.94 0.36
C ILE A 200 -0.74 -2.14 1.84
N VAL A 201 -1.13 -1.09 2.53
CA VAL A 201 -1.79 -1.19 3.83
C VAL A 201 -3.28 -1.21 3.59
N THR A 202 -3.97 -2.23 4.04
CA THR A 202 -5.43 -2.33 3.91
C THR A 202 -6.04 -3.17 5.03
N HIS A 203 -7.31 -2.92 5.32
CA HIS A 203 -8.16 -3.77 6.16
C HIS A 203 -9.12 -4.62 5.33
N ASP A 204 -9.12 -4.50 4.00
CA ASP A 204 -9.93 -5.34 3.11
C ASP A 204 -9.17 -6.62 2.74
N MET A 205 -9.47 -7.70 3.45
CA MET A 205 -8.83 -9.00 3.25
C MET A 205 -9.19 -9.64 1.90
N ASN A 206 -10.28 -9.24 1.24
CA ASN A 206 -10.58 -9.70 -0.12
C ASN A 206 -9.59 -9.09 -1.11
N GLN A 207 -9.19 -7.83 -0.93
CA GLN A 207 -8.13 -7.23 -1.75
C GLN A 207 -6.79 -7.96 -1.54
N VAL A 208 -6.44 -8.28 -0.30
CA VAL A 208 -5.23 -9.05 0.01
C VAL A 208 -5.25 -10.40 -0.70
N LEU A 209 -6.34 -11.15 -0.58
CA LEU A 209 -6.48 -12.47 -1.19
C LEU A 209 -6.39 -12.45 -2.72
N ASN A 210 -6.96 -11.42 -3.35
CA ASN A 210 -7.12 -11.37 -4.80
C ASN A 210 -5.95 -10.74 -5.55
N TYR A 211 -5.17 -9.87 -4.90
CA TYR A 211 -4.15 -9.06 -5.59
C TYR A 211 -2.74 -9.23 -5.05
N CYS A 212 -2.56 -9.67 -3.80
CA CYS A 212 -1.25 -9.73 -3.17
C CYS A 212 -0.63 -11.12 -3.25
N ASP A 213 0.70 -11.17 -3.34
CA ASP A 213 1.49 -12.40 -3.31
C ASP A 213 1.85 -12.77 -1.86
N HIS A 214 2.18 -11.76 -1.05
CA HIS A 214 2.65 -11.89 0.33
C HIS A 214 1.86 -10.99 1.26
N ALA A 215 1.85 -11.36 2.55
CA ALA A 215 1.33 -10.50 3.58
C ALA A 215 2.23 -10.49 4.83
N VAL A 216 2.24 -9.34 5.49
CA VAL A 216 2.93 -9.07 6.76
C VAL A 216 1.87 -8.72 7.79
N VAL A 217 1.79 -9.51 8.85
CA VAL A 217 0.84 -9.33 9.94
C VAL A 217 1.48 -8.55 11.06
N MET A 218 0.91 -7.40 11.40
CA MET A 218 1.36 -6.53 12.49
C MET A 218 0.41 -6.53 13.67
N ASN A 219 0.96 -6.59 14.86
CA ASN A 219 0.23 -6.41 16.10
C ASN A 219 1.06 -5.63 17.11
N LYS A 220 0.52 -4.56 17.70
CA LYS A 220 1.13 -3.74 18.75
C LYS A 220 2.58 -3.31 18.47
N GLY A 221 2.87 -2.95 17.23
CA GLY A 221 4.18 -2.47 16.78
C GLY A 221 5.20 -3.55 16.43
N GLU A 222 4.80 -4.81 16.45
CA GLU A 222 5.64 -5.96 16.14
C GLU A 222 5.16 -6.69 14.89
N ILE A 223 6.06 -7.35 14.17
CA ILE A 223 5.70 -8.31 13.11
C ILE A 223 5.41 -9.66 13.77
N ILE A 224 4.19 -10.15 13.58
CA ILE A 224 3.76 -11.43 14.18
C ILE A 224 3.94 -12.58 13.20
N LYS A 225 3.70 -12.33 11.91
CA LYS A 225 3.81 -13.34 10.87
C LYS A 225 4.10 -12.70 9.53
N THR A 226 4.89 -13.37 8.71
CA THR A 226 5.14 -13.01 7.30
C THR A 226 5.03 -14.30 6.47
N GLY A 227 4.54 -14.19 5.25
CA GLY A 227 4.45 -15.33 4.34
C GLY A 227 3.65 -15.03 3.10
N THR A 228 3.41 -16.05 2.29
CA THR A 228 2.45 -15.95 1.19
C THR A 228 1.04 -15.71 1.72
N VAL A 229 0.19 -15.14 0.90
CA VAL A 229 -1.22 -14.87 1.28
C VAL A 229 -1.91 -16.17 1.72
N ASP A 230 -1.66 -17.28 1.02
CA ASP A 230 -2.23 -18.58 1.37
C ASP A 230 -1.74 -19.11 2.73
N GLU A 231 -0.46 -18.91 3.05
CA GLU A 231 0.08 -19.27 4.39
C GLU A 231 -0.49 -18.40 5.51
N ILE A 232 -0.76 -17.13 5.24
CA ILE A 232 -1.36 -16.23 6.22
C ILE A 232 -2.80 -16.64 6.53
N PHE A 233 -3.63 -16.89 5.50
CA PHE A 233 -5.04 -17.23 5.68
C PHE A 233 -5.31 -18.72 5.97
N LYS A 234 -4.27 -19.54 6.08
CA LYS A 234 -4.39 -20.96 6.39
C LYS A 234 -4.97 -21.24 7.79
N ASP A 235 -4.79 -20.32 8.73
CA ASP A 235 -5.25 -20.44 10.12
C ASP A 235 -6.23 -19.30 10.44
N PRO A 236 -7.51 -19.45 10.06
CA PRO A 236 -8.55 -18.45 10.30
C PRO A 236 -8.74 -18.13 11.80
N GLU A 237 -8.72 -19.14 12.64
CA GLU A 237 -8.94 -18.97 14.10
C GLU A 237 -7.83 -18.11 14.72
N TYR A 238 -6.61 -18.29 14.29
CA TYR A 238 -5.49 -17.47 14.76
C TYR A 238 -5.65 -16.00 14.35
N LEU A 239 -6.07 -15.73 13.09
CA LEU A 239 -6.28 -14.35 12.62
C LEU A 239 -7.43 -13.65 13.37
N GLU A 240 -8.49 -14.37 13.69
CA GLU A 240 -9.58 -13.85 14.53
C GLU A 240 -9.08 -13.42 15.93
N THR A 241 -8.14 -14.16 16.55
CA THR A 241 -7.52 -13.76 17.83
C THR A 241 -6.75 -12.45 17.75
N LEU A 242 -6.29 -12.08 16.55
CA LEU A 242 -5.59 -10.83 16.26
C LEU A 242 -6.54 -9.70 15.83
N SER A 243 -7.86 -9.93 15.83
CA SER A 243 -8.88 -9.01 15.31
C SER A 243 -8.62 -8.62 13.85
N ILE A 244 -8.21 -9.60 13.05
CA ILE A 244 -8.05 -9.48 11.61
C ILE A 244 -9.21 -10.23 10.96
N ASP A 245 -9.98 -9.53 10.14
CA ASP A 245 -11.08 -10.12 9.40
C ASP A 245 -10.55 -11.15 8.39
N LEU A 246 -11.41 -12.09 8.02
CA LEU A 246 -11.11 -13.07 6.98
C LEU A 246 -11.66 -12.61 5.62
N PRO A 247 -11.03 -13.01 4.51
CA PRO A 247 -11.68 -12.90 3.21
C PRO A 247 -13.03 -13.61 3.24
N ILE A 248 -14.05 -13.03 2.59
CA ILE A 248 -15.43 -13.56 2.61
C ILE A 248 -15.49 -15.04 2.23
N MET A 249 -14.76 -15.41 1.17
CA MET A 249 -14.73 -16.80 0.70
C MET A 249 -14.06 -17.74 1.72
N THR A 250 -12.95 -17.32 2.30
CA THR A 250 -12.22 -18.10 3.32
C THR A 250 -13.09 -18.30 4.56
N HIS A 251 -13.74 -17.24 5.03
CA HIS A 251 -14.68 -17.31 6.17
C HIS A 251 -15.84 -18.27 5.87
N PHE A 252 -16.44 -18.17 4.70
CA PHE A 252 -17.56 -19.03 4.31
C PHE A 252 -17.17 -20.51 4.24
N ILE A 253 -16.01 -20.84 3.63
CA ILE A 253 -15.50 -22.21 3.57
C ILE A 253 -15.19 -22.74 4.98
N HIS A 254 -14.58 -21.90 5.83
CA HIS A 254 -14.29 -22.26 7.21
C HIS A 254 -15.55 -22.62 7.99
N GLU A 255 -16.62 -21.82 7.86
CA GLU A 255 -17.91 -22.09 8.51
C GLU A 255 -18.59 -23.37 7.96
N LEU A 256 -18.51 -23.62 6.65
CA LEU A 256 -19.00 -24.86 6.06
C LEU A 256 -18.26 -26.09 6.64
N ASN A 257 -16.93 -26.02 6.73
CA ASN A 257 -16.11 -27.12 7.25
C ASN A 257 -16.36 -27.36 8.75
N LYS A 258 -16.58 -26.31 9.55
CA LYS A 258 -17.06 -26.43 10.94
C LYS A 258 -18.41 -27.16 11.05
N ASN A 259 -19.28 -27.04 10.03
CA ASN A 259 -20.57 -27.70 9.98
C ASN A 259 -20.55 -29.06 9.25
N GLY A 260 -19.37 -29.67 9.10
CA GLY A 260 -19.20 -31.04 8.61
C GLY A 260 -19.08 -31.19 7.10
N PHE A 261 -18.89 -30.13 6.35
CA PHE A 261 -18.42 -30.19 4.97
C PHE A 261 -16.91 -30.45 4.94
N ASP A 262 -16.44 -30.99 3.83
CA ASP A 262 -15.00 -31.19 3.58
C ASP A 262 -14.65 -30.47 2.27
N ILE A 263 -14.43 -29.16 2.37
CA ILE A 263 -14.17 -28.27 1.23
C ILE A 263 -12.75 -27.78 1.35
N ASP A 264 -12.04 -27.81 0.23
CA ASP A 264 -10.66 -27.31 0.14
C ASP A 264 -10.63 -25.81 0.49
N PRO A 265 -9.89 -25.39 1.56
CA PRO A 265 -9.78 -23.99 1.97
C PRO A 265 -9.10 -23.09 0.93
N SER A 266 -8.38 -23.66 -0.04
CA SER A 266 -7.67 -22.89 -1.07
C SER A 266 -8.56 -22.38 -2.21
N ILE A 267 -9.86 -22.77 -2.23
CA ILE A 267 -10.80 -22.34 -3.26
C ILE A 267 -11.05 -20.81 -3.12
N LYS A 268 -10.73 -20.09 -4.21
CA LYS A 268 -10.95 -18.64 -4.33
C LYS A 268 -12.05 -18.27 -5.33
N ASP A 269 -12.54 -19.25 -6.10
CA ASP A 269 -13.55 -19.07 -7.14
C ASP A 269 -14.90 -19.61 -6.70
N LEU A 270 -15.94 -18.77 -6.84
CA LEU A 270 -17.30 -19.10 -6.42
C LEU A 270 -17.91 -20.26 -7.20
N ASP A 271 -17.64 -20.36 -8.51
CA ASP A 271 -18.20 -21.43 -9.34
C ASP A 271 -17.56 -22.78 -8.98
N ILE A 272 -16.29 -22.77 -8.60
CA ILE A 272 -15.59 -23.97 -8.09
C ILE A 272 -16.20 -24.37 -6.73
N LEU A 273 -16.43 -23.40 -5.85
CA LEU A 273 -17.05 -23.65 -4.54
C LEU A 273 -18.46 -24.21 -4.68
N ILE A 274 -19.28 -23.67 -5.57
CA ILE A 274 -20.65 -24.17 -5.81
C ILE A 274 -20.62 -25.63 -6.27
N LYS A 275 -19.68 -26.00 -7.15
CA LYS A 275 -19.49 -27.38 -7.60
C LYS A 275 -19.04 -28.30 -6.46
N ALA A 276 -18.16 -27.84 -5.59
CA ALA A 276 -17.68 -28.59 -4.43
C ALA A 276 -18.81 -28.87 -3.41
N ILE A 277 -19.74 -27.91 -3.21
CA ILE A 277 -20.90 -28.06 -2.33
C ILE A 277 -21.98 -28.94 -2.98
N GLY A 278 -22.26 -28.73 -4.27
CA GLY A 278 -23.35 -29.40 -5.00
C GLY A 278 -23.04 -30.84 -5.45
N GLY A 279 -21.82 -31.31 -5.31
CA GLY A 279 -21.38 -32.65 -5.68
C GLY A 279 -21.59 -33.72 -4.59
N LYS A 280 -22.32 -33.40 -3.53
CA LYS A 280 -22.73 -34.34 -2.47
C LYS A 280 -24.18 -34.71 -2.57
#